data_5a46eef604147e1e5599b78582281c2e
#
_entry.id   5a46eef604147e1e5599b78582281c2e
#
_cell.length_a   1.000
_cell.length_b   1.000
_cell.length_c   1.000
_cell.angle_alpha   90.00
_cell.angle_beta   90.00
_cell.angle_gamma   90.00
#
_symmetry.space_group_name_H-M   'P 1'
#
loop_
_entity.id
_entity.type
_entity.pdbx_description
1 polymer ?
#
loop_
_entity_poly.entity_id
_entity_poly.type
_entity_poly.pdbx_seq_one_letter_code
_entity_poly.pdbx_strand_id
1 'polypeptide(L)'
;MRKSACLLLGIAVLASLNFSAWSQERVDLEMVTRIRYEGFRNSKVMELASGLMDGIGPRLTGSPNAKRANEWTRDQLTSFGLSNAHLEAWGPFGRGWSNEYVNVRMTTPDVVPLIAYAKAWTPGTNGVLKGKCIRVKIEDKKDFDKYRGKLAGMIALFGPDPEVRTITQPMFERLGDKELADIGQYQIPSEKAMFRFRQYIKRMQFIRDLNKFLAEEKVMAVVDHGYGSFGGGTVFVQSGGSWKTGENATVPGLTVALEQWDRIARLIERKTDVELELNVANTFYDDDPMQYNTVAEIPGTDKKDELVMVGAHLDSWHSGTGATDNGAGSVVMMEAMRILKVLDVKPRRTIRIALWTGEEQGLLGSQNYVQQHFGSRPPIDEPDMKGMPTLLRREAGPVTVKSEQAKISAYFNVDNGSGKIRGVYLQENEAVAPIFEAWMQPFRDLGMSTLTMRNTGGTDHQSFDAVGIPGFQFIQDPLDYETRTHHSNMDVYDRLQADDLKQAAVIVASFVYHAAMRDQLLPRKPIEKALPKEPEKPDDQ
;
A
#
# COMPACT_ATOMS: atom_id res chain seq x y z
N MET A 1 74.99 -17.80 5.31
CA MET A 1 74.06 -16.82 4.66
C MET A 1 72.73 -17.42 4.21
N ARG A 2 72.50 -18.76 4.21
CA ARG A 2 71.18 -19.33 3.76
C ARG A 2 70.10 -19.51 4.85
N LYS A 3 70.48 -19.41 6.14
CA LYS A 3 69.48 -19.55 7.24
C LYS A 3 68.80 -18.26 7.66
N SER A 4 69.32 -17.08 7.35
CA SER A 4 68.73 -15.79 7.69
C SER A 4 67.72 -15.33 6.68
N ALA A 5 67.73 -15.79 5.42
CA ALA A 5 66.80 -15.45 4.37
C ALA A 5 65.42 -16.13 4.55
N CYS A 6 65.38 -17.33 5.15
CA CYS A 6 64.11 -18.03 5.40
C CYS A 6 63.30 -17.43 6.56
N LEU A 7 63.95 -16.78 7.53
CA LEU A 7 63.27 -16.15 8.67
C LEU A 7 62.59 -14.83 8.28
N LEU A 8 63.20 -14.07 7.36
CA LEU A 8 62.62 -12.82 6.84
C LEU A 8 61.43 -13.06 5.88
N LEU A 9 61.45 -14.18 5.15
CA LEU A 9 60.30 -14.55 4.27
C LEU A 9 59.08 -15.02 5.07
N GLY A 10 59.31 -15.70 6.22
CA GLY A 10 58.23 -16.13 7.12
C GLY A 10 57.52 -14.96 7.82
N ILE A 11 58.25 -13.90 8.17
CA ILE A 11 57.69 -12.70 8.81
C ILE A 11 56.94 -11.84 7.77
N ALA A 12 57.39 -11.79 6.52
CA ALA A 12 56.69 -11.07 5.45
C ALA A 12 55.36 -11.73 5.01
N VAL A 13 55.28 -13.07 5.10
CA VAL A 13 54.03 -13.80 4.79
C VAL A 13 53.01 -13.69 5.94
N LEU A 14 53.44 -13.57 7.19
CA LEU A 14 52.55 -13.33 8.34
C LEU A 14 52.04 -11.87 8.42
N ALA A 15 52.75 -10.90 7.83
CA ALA A 15 52.33 -9.51 7.79
C ALA A 15 51.31 -9.20 6.65
N SER A 16 51.14 -10.09 5.68
CA SER A 16 50.20 -9.91 4.56
C SER A 16 48.84 -10.60 4.75
N LEU A 17 48.63 -11.32 5.86
CA LEU A 17 47.30 -11.75 6.28
C LEU A 17 46.62 -10.60 7.04
N ASN A 18 46.40 -9.50 6.38
CA ASN A 18 45.32 -8.60 6.76
C ASN A 18 44.02 -9.39 6.54
N PHE A 19 43.65 -10.21 7.51
CA PHE A 19 42.26 -10.54 7.72
C PHE A 19 41.57 -9.20 7.93
N SER A 20 40.90 -8.71 6.92
CA SER A 20 39.75 -7.81 7.14
C SER A 20 38.87 -8.60 8.07
N ALA A 21 39.06 -8.44 9.39
CA ALA A 21 38.09 -8.88 10.36
C ALA A 21 36.82 -8.13 9.94
N TRP A 22 35.91 -8.83 9.30
CA TRP A 22 34.56 -8.33 9.09
C TRP A 22 34.08 -8.02 10.50
N SER A 23 34.09 -6.73 10.84
CA SER A 23 33.60 -6.30 12.13
C SER A 23 32.15 -6.77 12.17
N GLN A 24 31.87 -7.71 13.05
CA GLN A 24 30.52 -8.20 13.27
C GLN A 24 29.63 -6.99 13.52
N GLU A 25 28.51 -6.90 12.82
CA GLU A 25 27.56 -5.81 12.99
C GLU A 25 27.16 -5.69 14.46
N ARG A 26 27.28 -4.49 15.03
CA ARG A 26 26.99 -4.24 16.45
C ARG A 26 25.50 -4.24 16.70
N VAL A 27 25.06 -5.02 17.67
CA VAL A 27 23.70 -5.02 18.20
C VAL A 27 23.72 -4.52 19.64
N ASP A 28 23.01 -3.45 19.93
CA ASP A 28 22.85 -2.91 21.28
C ASP A 28 21.73 -3.66 22.01
N LEU A 29 22.11 -4.77 22.66
CA LEU A 29 21.17 -5.65 23.37
C LEU A 29 20.53 -4.97 24.59
N GLU A 30 21.20 -3.99 25.20
CA GLU A 30 20.63 -3.21 26.30
C GLU A 30 19.47 -2.36 25.77
N MET A 31 19.70 -1.62 24.70
CA MET A 31 18.64 -0.81 24.10
C MET A 31 17.52 -1.68 23.54
N VAL A 32 17.83 -2.82 22.90
CA VAL A 32 16.82 -3.80 22.46
C VAL A 32 15.94 -4.23 23.63
N THR A 33 16.53 -4.55 24.78
CA THR A 33 15.78 -4.95 25.98
C THR A 33 14.85 -3.83 26.45
N ARG A 34 15.32 -2.58 26.46
CA ARG A 34 14.51 -1.40 26.83
C ARG A 34 13.38 -1.16 25.84
N ILE A 35 13.63 -1.28 24.55
CA ILE A 35 12.62 -1.17 23.47
C ILE A 35 11.56 -2.26 23.66
N ARG A 36 11.95 -3.51 23.87
CA ARG A 36 11.03 -4.63 24.11
C ARG A 36 10.17 -4.38 25.35
N TYR A 37 10.79 -3.96 26.44
CA TYR A 37 10.05 -3.67 27.68
C TYR A 37 8.99 -2.58 27.47
N GLU A 38 9.38 -1.44 26.89
CA GLU A 38 8.47 -0.32 26.64
C GLU A 38 7.35 -0.71 25.67
N GLY A 39 7.69 -1.34 24.53
CA GLY A 39 6.73 -1.68 23.49
C GLY A 39 5.74 -2.79 23.88
N PHE A 40 6.13 -3.75 24.73
CA PHE A 40 5.18 -4.79 25.18
C PHE A 40 4.40 -4.40 26.45
N ARG A 41 4.99 -3.61 27.36
CA ARG A 41 4.37 -3.29 28.65
C ARG A 41 3.57 -2.00 28.66
N ASN A 42 4.04 -1.00 27.91
CA ASN A 42 3.49 0.36 27.93
C ASN A 42 2.95 0.80 26.57
N SER A 43 2.71 -0.16 25.64
CA SER A 43 2.28 0.14 24.27
C SER A 43 1.01 0.96 24.22
N LYS A 44 1.00 1.93 23.31
CA LYS A 44 -0.15 2.76 22.96
C LYS A 44 -0.73 2.41 21.59
N VAL A 45 -0.21 1.35 20.92
CA VAL A 45 -0.56 1.04 19.54
C VAL A 45 -2.06 0.84 19.32
N MET A 46 -2.76 0.16 20.24
CA MET A 46 -4.21 -0.05 20.12
C MET A 46 -5.02 1.21 20.46
N GLU A 47 -4.53 2.07 21.34
CA GLU A 47 -5.14 3.38 21.62
C GLU A 47 -5.04 4.28 20.37
N LEU A 48 -3.87 4.31 19.72
CA LEU A 48 -3.66 5.01 18.46
C LEU A 48 -4.54 4.42 17.34
N ALA A 49 -4.65 3.10 17.27
CA ALA A 49 -5.49 2.42 16.30
C ALA A 49 -6.97 2.81 16.45
N SER A 50 -7.52 2.78 17.67
CA SER A 50 -8.91 3.22 17.92
C SER A 50 -9.10 4.70 17.57
N GLY A 51 -8.13 5.56 17.94
CA GLY A 51 -8.20 6.99 17.59
C GLY A 51 -8.26 7.24 16.07
N LEU A 52 -7.49 6.49 15.30
CA LEU A 52 -7.43 6.63 13.84
C LEU A 52 -8.63 5.97 13.13
N MET A 53 -8.93 4.71 13.47
CA MET A 53 -9.91 3.90 12.74
C MET A 53 -11.35 4.18 13.19
N ASP A 54 -11.60 4.25 14.51
CA ASP A 54 -12.94 4.53 15.04
C ASP A 54 -13.20 6.03 15.18
N GLY A 55 -12.19 6.79 15.62
CA GLY A 55 -12.33 8.23 15.83
C GLY A 55 -12.40 9.07 14.56
N ILE A 56 -11.67 8.68 13.51
CA ILE A 56 -11.65 9.36 12.21
C ILE A 56 -12.40 8.56 11.15
N GLY A 57 -12.15 7.25 11.06
CA GLY A 57 -12.78 6.36 10.10
C GLY A 57 -12.05 6.29 8.75
N PRO A 58 -12.79 6.02 7.65
CA PRO A 58 -12.21 5.91 6.31
C PRO A 58 -11.51 7.20 5.89
N ARG A 59 -10.34 7.04 5.22
CA ARG A 59 -9.40 8.15 4.95
C ARG A 59 -9.07 8.23 3.45
N LEU A 60 -10.08 8.11 2.60
CA LEU A 60 -9.86 8.20 1.15
C LEU A 60 -9.14 9.52 0.79
N THR A 61 -8.08 9.43 0.02
CA THR A 61 -7.31 10.60 -0.41
C THR A 61 -8.23 11.68 -1.02
N GLY A 62 -8.04 12.92 -0.58
CA GLY A 62 -8.87 14.05 -0.97
C GLY A 62 -10.18 14.19 -0.17
N SER A 63 -10.52 13.23 0.69
CA SER A 63 -11.67 13.36 1.57
C SER A 63 -11.38 14.27 2.78
N PRO A 64 -12.42 14.86 3.39
CA PRO A 64 -12.26 15.60 4.64
C PRO A 64 -11.64 14.75 5.77
N ASN A 65 -11.94 13.45 5.81
CA ASN A 65 -11.37 12.54 6.80
C ASN A 65 -9.87 12.29 6.60
N ALA A 66 -9.38 12.23 5.36
CA ALA A 66 -7.95 12.15 5.10
C ALA A 66 -7.21 13.37 5.69
N LYS A 67 -7.74 14.58 5.50
CA LYS A 67 -7.19 15.79 6.11
C LYS A 67 -7.22 15.76 7.63
N ARG A 68 -8.34 15.34 8.24
CA ARG A 68 -8.44 15.15 9.69
C ARG A 68 -7.43 14.14 10.22
N ALA A 69 -7.16 13.06 9.46
CA ALA A 69 -6.15 12.07 9.84
C ALA A 69 -4.73 12.66 9.82
N ASN A 70 -4.40 13.45 8.79
CA ASN A 70 -3.14 14.17 8.74
C ASN A 70 -2.97 15.11 9.96
N GLU A 71 -3.99 15.91 10.27
CA GLU A 71 -3.96 16.83 11.42
C GLU A 71 -3.82 16.05 12.74
N TRP A 72 -4.60 15.00 12.92
CA TRP A 72 -4.56 14.17 14.12
C TRP A 72 -3.20 13.48 14.31
N THR A 73 -2.63 12.89 13.25
CA THR A 73 -1.32 12.22 13.33
C THR A 73 -0.20 13.22 13.62
N ARG A 74 -0.21 14.41 13.02
CA ARG A 74 0.71 15.51 13.36
C ARG A 74 0.63 15.86 14.85
N ASP A 75 -0.58 16.02 15.37
CA ASP A 75 -0.81 16.41 16.75
C ASP A 75 -0.41 15.30 17.74
N GLN A 76 -0.65 14.03 17.39
CA GLN A 76 -0.17 12.87 18.16
C GLN A 76 1.37 12.83 18.20
N LEU A 77 2.04 12.98 17.07
CA LEU A 77 3.50 12.98 16.99
C LEU A 77 4.09 14.17 17.78
N THR A 78 3.44 15.33 17.73
CA THR A 78 3.79 16.49 18.56
C THR A 78 3.64 16.15 20.06
N SER A 79 2.54 15.51 20.46
CA SER A 79 2.28 15.12 21.85
C SER A 79 3.31 14.13 22.40
N PHE A 80 3.88 13.27 21.55
CA PHE A 80 5.00 12.39 21.90
C PHE A 80 6.31 13.16 22.09
N GLY A 81 6.35 14.46 21.74
CA GLY A 81 7.53 15.31 21.84
C GLY A 81 8.47 15.17 20.64
N LEU A 82 8.00 14.71 19.49
CA LEU A 82 8.77 14.76 18.26
C LEU A 82 8.93 16.21 17.78
N SER A 83 10.06 16.47 17.14
CA SER A 83 10.36 17.77 16.56
C SER A 83 9.83 17.88 15.14
N ASN A 84 9.66 19.13 14.67
CA ASN A 84 9.31 19.42 13.28
C ASN A 84 8.07 18.66 12.78
N ALA A 85 7.07 18.45 13.63
CA ALA A 85 5.82 17.82 13.23
C ALA A 85 4.99 18.79 12.36
N HIS A 86 4.78 18.45 11.10
CA HIS A 86 4.08 19.30 10.14
C HIS A 86 3.37 18.49 9.06
N LEU A 87 2.52 19.17 8.31
CA LEU A 87 1.90 18.63 7.10
C LEU A 87 2.68 19.16 5.89
N GLU A 88 3.22 18.25 5.08
CA GLU A 88 3.93 18.59 3.86
C GLU A 88 3.00 18.42 2.66
N ALA A 89 2.75 19.52 1.96
CA ALA A 89 1.83 19.55 0.83
C ALA A 89 2.43 18.87 -0.40
N TRP A 90 1.59 18.14 -1.13
CA TRP A 90 1.89 17.58 -2.43
C TRP A 90 0.67 17.69 -3.37
N GLY A 91 0.87 17.59 -4.66
CA GLY A 91 -0.20 17.66 -5.64
C GLY A 91 0.15 18.50 -6.87
N PRO A 92 -0.83 18.90 -7.67
CA PRO A 92 -2.25 18.72 -7.43
C PRO A 92 -2.70 17.25 -7.55
N PHE A 93 -3.54 16.79 -6.63
CA PHE A 93 -4.19 15.47 -6.70
C PHE A 93 -5.38 15.52 -7.67
N GLY A 94 -6.30 16.40 -7.40
CA GLY A 94 -7.53 16.57 -8.16
C GLY A 94 -8.74 16.76 -7.26
N ARG A 95 -9.79 16.00 -7.53
CA ARG A 95 -11.06 16.11 -6.82
C ARG A 95 -11.11 15.21 -5.60
N GLY A 96 -11.44 15.75 -4.45
CA GLY A 96 -11.82 14.98 -3.29
C GLY A 96 -13.23 14.38 -3.45
N TRP A 97 -13.53 13.37 -2.61
CA TRP A 97 -14.84 12.72 -2.61
C TRP A 97 -15.13 12.07 -1.25
N SER A 98 -16.41 12.06 -0.88
CA SER A 98 -16.94 11.29 0.25
C SER A 98 -18.30 10.69 -0.08
N ASN A 99 -18.66 9.63 0.66
CA ASN A 99 -19.98 9.05 0.67
C ASN A 99 -20.62 9.28 2.04
N GLU A 100 -21.78 9.91 2.05
CA GLU A 100 -22.54 10.23 3.25
C GLU A 100 -23.65 9.21 3.54
N TYR A 101 -24.18 8.60 2.47
CA TYR A 101 -25.35 7.74 2.61
C TYR A 101 -25.48 6.75 1.45
N VAL A 102 -25.75 5.49 1.78
CA VAL A 102 -26.10 4.43 0.82
C VAL A 102 -27.28 3.64 1.36
N ASN A 103 -28.36 3.56 0.61
CA ASN A 103 -29.45 2.64 0.84
C ASN A 103 -29.88 2.00 -0.48
N VAL A 104 -29.82 0.68 -0.52
CA VAL A 104 -30.14 -0.10 -1.72
C VAL A 104 -31.07 -1.25 -1.35
N ARG A 105 -32.15 -1.39 -2.12
CA ARG A 105 -33.05 -2.55 -1.97
C ARG A 105 -33.58 -3.03 -3.31
N MET A 106 -33.77 -4.30 -3.45
CA MET A 106 -34.62 -4.86 -4.48
C MET A 106 -36.08 -4.62 -4.08
N THR A 107 -36.92 -4.19 -5.01
CA THR A 107 -38.35 -3.92 -4.77
C THR A 107 -39.26 -4.85 -5.55
N THR A 108 -38.76 -5.52 -6.57
CA THR A 108 -39.47 -6.49 -7.41
C THR A 108 -38.49 -7.62 -7.72
N PRO A 109 -38.86 -8.92 -7.66
CA PRO A 109 -40.19 -9.45 -7.27
C PRO A 109 -40.50 -9.38 -5.77
N ASP A 110 -39.48 -9.28 -4.92
CA ASP A 110 -39.57 -9.23 -3.46
C ASP A 110 -38.83 -8.04 -2.90
N VAL A 111 -39.28 -7.50 -1.77
CA VAL A 111 -38.55 -6.42 -1.07
C VAL A 111 -37.41 -7.03 -0.25
N VAL A 112 -36.16 -6.72 -0.63
CA VAL A 112 -34.95 -7.21 0.03
C VAL A 112 -33.93 -6.10 0.17
N PRO A 113 -33.48 -5.76 1.38
CA PRO A 113 -32.33 -4.86 1.57
C PRO A 113 -31.05 -5.49 1.04
N LEU A 114 -30.21 -4.70 0.41
CA LEU A 114 -28.94 -5.15 -0.16
C LEU A 114 -27.78 -4.56 0.63
N ILE A 115 -26.75 -5.37 0.89
CA ILE A 115 -25.46 -4.90 1.39
C ILE A 115 -24.75 -4.26 0.20
N ALA A 116 -24.60 -2.92 0.24
CA ALA A 116 -24.07 -2.15 -0.88
C ALA A 116 -23.21 -0.98 -0.40
N TYR A 117 -22.23 -0.64 -1.22
CA TYR A 117 -21.35 0.52 -1.03
C TYR A 117 -21.24 1.31 -2.32
N ALA A 118 -21.18 2.65 -2.22
CA ALA A 118 -20.90 3.50 -3.37
C ALA A 118 -19.45 3.31 -3.83
N LYS A 119 -19.20 3.34 -5.12
CA LYS A 119 -17.83 3.35 -5.68
C LYS A 119 -17.27 4.77 -5.61
N ALA A 120 -16.02 4.90 -5.22
CA ALA A 120 -15.40 6.22 -5.07
C ALA A 120 -15.43 7.02 -6.39
N TRP A 121 -15.54 8.33 -6.25
CA TRP A 121 -15.61 9.30 -7.36
C TRP A 121 -16.75 9.07 -8.35
N THR A 122 -17.84 8.46 -7.89
CA THR A 122 -19.10 8.42 -8.64
C THR A 122 -20.10 9.42 -8.07
N PRO A 123 -21.03 9.97 -8.89
CA PRO A 123 -22.07 10.86 -8.40
C PRO A 123 -23.09 10.12 -7.53
N GLY A 124 -23.81 10.85 -6.69
CA GLY A 124 -25.00 10.36 -6.00
C GLY A 124 -26.23 10.23 -6.93
N THR A 125 -27.34 9.77 -6.37
CA THR A 125 -28.60 9.57 -7.12
C THR A 125 -29.54 10.78 -7.12
N ASN A 126 -29.19 11.89 -6.44
CA ASN A 126 -30.04 13.07 -6.26
C ASN A 126 -31.43 12.73 -5.68
N GLY A 127 -31.44 11.94 -4.61
CA GLY A 127 -32.63 11.37 -3.99
C GLY A 127 -32.87 9.92 -4.38
N VAL A 128 -34.11 9.46 -4.20
CA VAL A 128 -34.45 8.06 -4.48
C VAL A 128 -34.58 7.84 -5.99
N LEU A 129 -33.80 6.91 -6.51
CA LEU A 129 -33.83 6.45 -7.88
C LEU A 129 -34.40 5.02 -7.91
N LYS A 130 -35.45 4.81 -8.70
CA LYS A 130 -36.03 3.48 -8.88
C LYS A 130 -36.02 3.10 -10.37
N GLY A 131 -35.61 1.90 -10.69
CA GLY A 131 -35.51 1.46 -12.09
C GLY A 131 -35.44 -0.06 -12.23
N LYS A 132 -35.78 -0.48 -13.46
CA LYS A 132 -35.59 -1.89 -13.86
C LYS A 132 -34.14 -2.22 -14.06
N CYS A 133 -33.76 -3.43 -13.67
CA CYS A 133 -32.42 -3.95 -13.89
C CYS A 133 -32.30 -4.65 -15.25
N ILE A 134 -31.17 -4.43 -15.90
CA ILE A 134 -30.76 -5.16 -17.08
C ILE A 134 -29.38 -5.80 -16.85
N ARG A 135 -29.23 -7.08 -17.19
CA ARG A 135 -27.94 -7.76 -17.15
C ARG A 135 -27.06 -7.30 -18.32
N VAL A 136 -25.89 -6.76 -18.00
CA VAL A 136 -24.93 -6.26 -19.01
C VAL A 136 -23.68 -7.16 -18.97
N LYS A 137 -23.48 -7.95 -20.04
CA LYS A 137 -22.30 -8.81 -20.25
C LYS A 137 -21.46 -8.19 -21.37
N ILE A 138 -20.48 -7.37 -21.00
CA ILE A 138 -19.55 -6.68 -21.91
C ILE A 138 -18.14 -7.08 -21.48
N GLU A 139 -17.43 -7.80 -22.33
CA GLU A 139 -16.06 -8.25 -22.08
C GLU A 139 -15.04 -7.43 -22.87
N ASP A 140 -15.43 -6.97 -24.07
CA ASP A 140 -14.63 -6.10 -24.92
C ASP A 140 -15.47 -5.02 -25.61
N LYS A 141 -14.82 -4.11 -26.35
CA LYS A 141 -15.50 -2.99 -27.03
C LYS A 141 -16.49 -3.43 -28.12
N LYS A 142 -16.33 -4.64 -28.69
CA LYS A 142 -17.26 -5.15 -29.73
C LYS A 142 -18.63 -5.45 -29.13
N ASP A 143 -18.68 -5.72 -27.84
CA ASP A 143 -19.94 -5.97 -27.16
C ASP A 143 -20.79 -4.72 -26.98
N PHE A 144 -20.22 -3.51 -27.11
CA PHE A 144 -20.96 -2.26 -26.98
C PHE A 144 -22.14 -2.21 -27.94
N ASP A 145 -21.97 -2.69 -29.17
CA ASP A 145 -23.03 -2.66 -30.20
C ASP A 145 -24.25 -3.51 -29.83
N LYS A 146 -24.08 -4.53 -28.98
CA LYS A 146 -25.21 -5.35 -28.48
C LYS A 146 -26.18 -4.54 -27.60
N TYR A 147 -25.67 -3.47 -26.98
CA TYR A 147 -26.40 -2.70 -25.97
C TYR A 147 -26.74 -1.28 -26.40
N ARG A 148 -26.25 -0.80 -27.53
CA ARG A 148 -26.56 0.55 -28.05
C ARG A 148 -28.07 0.80 -28.12
N GLY A 149 -28.51 1.93 -27.51
CA GLY A 149 -29.91 2.36 -27.48
C GLY A 149 -30.82 1.49 -26.60
N LYS A 150 -30.30 0.58 -25.79
CA LYS A 150 -31.08 -0.34 -24.96
C LYS A 150 -30.96 -0.09 -23.45
N LEU A 151 -30.03 0.78 -23.01
CA LEU A 151 -29.70 0.94 -21.60
C LEU A 151 -30.30 2.21 -20.97
N ALA A 152 -30.86 3.12 -21.77
CA ALA A 152 -31.40 4.37 -21.28
C ALA A 152 -32.50 4.13 -20.23
N GLY A 153 -32.37 4.76 -19.06
CA GLY A 153 -33.32 4.62 -17.96
C GLY A 153 -33.32 3.27 -17.24
N MET A 154 -32.27 2.45 -17.46
CA MET A 154 -32.12 1.16 -16.81
C MET A 154 -31.00 1.21 -15.74
N ILE A 155 -31.08 0.32 -14.76
CA ILE A 155 -29.97 0.03 -13.83
C ILE A 155 -29.19 -1.14 -14.42
N ALA A 156 -27.91 -0.91 -14.76
CA ALA A 156 -27.06 -1.92 -15.35
C ALA A 156 -26.45 -2.83 -14.27
N LEU A 157 -26.86 -4.09 -14.26
CA LEU A 157 -26.20 -5.13 -13.46
C LEU A 157 -24.98 -5.62 -14.24
N PHE A 158 -23.79 -5.14 -13.87
CA PHE A 158 -22.55 -5.34 -14.58
C PHE A 158 -21.61 -6.31 -13.85
N GLY A 159 -20.73 -6.96 -14.60
CA GLY A 159 -19.68 -7.86 -14.09
C GLY A 159 -19.75 -9.24 -14.76
N PRO A 160 -18.68 -10.05 -14.68
CA PRO A 160 -18.71 -11.44 -15.10
C PRO A 160 -19.68 -12.26 -14.23
N ASP A 161 -20.03 -13.44 -14.69
CA ASP A 161 -20.72 -14.40 -13.82
C ASP A 161 -19.75 -14.82 -12.70
N PRO A 162 -20.11 -14.69 -11.42
CA PRO A 162 -19.19 -14.96 -10.34
C PRO A 162 -18.91 -16.46 -10.25
N GLU A 163 -17.66 -16.81 -10.06
CA GLU A 163 -17.27 -18.14 -9.62
C GLU A 163 -17.42 -18.20 -8.10
N VAL A 164 -18.50 -18.81 -7.61
CA VAL A 164 -18.67 -19.07 -6.17
C VAL A 164 -17.67 -20.13 -5.75
N ARG A 165 -16.58 -19.70 -5.13
CA ARG A 165 -15.52 -20.61 -4.66
C ARG A 165 -15.96 -21.29 -3.37
N THR A 166 -15.83 -22.62 -3.32
CA THR A 166 -15.91 -23.34 -2.05
C THR A 166 -14.69 -22.98 -1.21
N ILE A 167 -14.92 -22.48 0.00
CA ILE A 167 -13.84 -22.15 0.93
C ILE A 167 -13.32 -23.47 1.52
N THR A 168 -12.18 -23.92 1.02
CA THR A 168 -11.53 -25.18 1.46
C THR A 168 -10.27 -24.93 2.29
N GLN A 169 -9.80 -23.68 2.33
CA GLN A 169 -8.63 -23.25 3.10
C GLN A 169 -9.06 -22.25 4.17
N PRO A 170 -8.35 -22.17 5.31
CA PRO A 170 -8.58 -21.13 6.29
C PRO A 170 -8.52 -19.74 5.66
N MET A 171 -9.42 -18.85 6.05
CA MET A 171 -9.38 -17.46 5.62
C MET A 171 -8.39 -16.61 6.43
N PHE A 172 -8.00 -17.09 7.60
CA PHE A 172 -7.04 -16.47 8.50
C PHE A 172 -5.82 -17.39 8.61
N GLU A 173 -4.66 -16.91 8.15
CA GLU A 173 -3.45 -17.71 8.07
C GLU A 173 -2.24 -17.00 8.67
N ARG A 174 -1.32 -17.78 9.21
CA ARG A 174 0.03 -17.34 9.59
C ARG A 174 1.06 -18.13 8.80
N LEU A 175 2.17 -17.48 8.48
CA LEU A 175 3.27 -18.13 7.77
C LEU A 175 3.94 -19.17 8.67
N GLY A 176 3.92 -20.43 8.22
CA GLY A 176 4.68 -21.51 8.82
C GLY A 176 6.11 -21.58 8.31
N ASP A 177 6.90 -22.50 8.83
CA ASP A 177 8.32 -22.64 8.48
C ASP A 177 8.53 -22.92 6.99
N LYS A 178 7.62 -23.67 6.36
CA LYS A 178 7.68 -23.99 4.93
C LYS A 178 7.45 -22.74 4.07
N GLU A 179 6.40 -21.99 4.34
CA GLU A 179 6.07 -20.76 3.61
C GLU A 179 7.18 -19.73 3.78
N LEU A 180 7.75 -19.60 4.98
CA LEU A 180 8.89 -18.70 5.25
C LEU A 180 10.15 -19.16 4.51
N ALA A 181 10.41 -20.47 4.44
CA ALA A 181 11.52 -21.01 3.66
C ALA A 181 11.34 -20.75 2.16
N ASP A 182 10.11 -20.90 1.64
CA ASP A 182 9.79 -20.60 0.24
C ASP A 182 9.94 -19.10 -0.07
N ILE A 183 9.53 -18.21 0.84
CA ILE A 183 9.75 -16.75 0.71
C ILE A 183 11.25 -16.45 0.71
N GLY A 184 12.04 -17.11 1.52
CA GLY A 184 13.50 -16.95 1.58
C GLY A 184 14.25 -17.31 0.29
N GLN A 185 13.64 -18.10 -0.60
CA GLN A 185 14.24 -18.47 -1.87
C GLN A 185 14.07 -17.36 -2.91
N TYR A 186 15.14 -17.01 -3.63
CA TYR A 186 15.04 -16.08 -4.74
C TYR A 186 14.23 -16.68 -5.89
N GLN A 187 13.31 -15.90 -6.43
CA GLN A 187 12.53 -16.29 -7.61
C GLN A 187 12.91 -15.40 -8.79
N ILE A 188 13.37 -16.04 -9.86
CA ILE A 188 13.61 -15.33 -11.12
C ILE A 188 12.27 -14.81 -11.65
N PRO A 189 12.15 -13.50 -11.96
CA PRO A 189 10.93 -12.95 -12.55
C PRO A 189 10.49 -13.74 -13.79
N SER A 190 9.22 -14.13 -13.82
CA SER A 190 8.70 -14.95 -14.93
C SER A 190 7.99 -14.10 -15.97
N GLU A 191 8.05 -14.52 -17.24
CA GLU A 191 7.26 -13.93 -18.35
C GLU A 191 5.75 -13.90 -18.02
N LYS A 192 5.27 -14.87 -17.23
CA LYS A 192 3.88 -14.94 -16.77
C LYS A 192 3.50 -13.74 -15.90
N ALA A 193 4.41 -13.23 -15.08
CA ALA A 193 4.15 -12.02 -14.26
C ALA A 193 4.03 -10.77 -15.15
N MET A 194 4.91 -10.63 -16.15
CA MET A 194 4.83 -9.55 -17.13
C MET A 194 3.55 -9.61 -17.97
N PHE A 195 3.13 -10.81 -18.37
CA PHE A 195 1.87 -11.01 -19.09
C PHE A 195 0.66 -10.57 -18.25
N ARG A 196 0.59 -10.97 -16.98
CA ARG A 196 -0.49 -10.56 -16.05
C ARG A 196 -0.56 -9.05 -15.91
N PHE A 197 0.58 -8.39 -15.78
CA PHE A 197 0.65 -6.94 -15.68
C PHE A 197 0.10 -6.25 -16.94
N ARG A 198 0.48 -6.69 -18.15
CA ARG A 198 -0.08 -6.17 -19.42
C ARG A 198 -1.60 -6.38 -19.50
N GLN A 199 -2.11 -7.53 -19.06
CA GLN A 199 -3.57 -7.78 -19.02
C GLN A 199 -4.28 -6.83 -18.05
N TYR A 200 -3.68 -6.56 -16.88
CA TYR A 200 -4.21 -5.60 -15.93
C TYR A 200 -4.34 -4.20 -16.55
N ILE A 201 -3.31 -3.72 -17.23
CA ILE A 201 -3.32 -2.42 -17.93
C ILE A 201 -4.43 -2.37 -18.99
N LYS A 202 -4.54 -3.38 -19.85
CA LYS A 202 -5.60 -3.46 -20.86
C LYS A 202 -6.99 -3.43 -20.20
N ARG A 203 -7.14 -4.10 -19.06
CA ARG A 203 -8.39 -4.10 -18.28
C ARG A 203 -8.72 -2.70 -17.77
N MET A 204 -7.75 -1.97 -17.22
CA MET A 204 -7.96 -0.60 -16.74
C MET A 204 -8.36 0.37 -17.86
N GLN A 205 -7.75 0.24 -19.04
CA GLN A 205 -8.14 1.03 -20.24
C GLN A 205 -9.58 0.70 -20.66
N PHE A 206 -9.90 -0.57 -20.71
CA PHE A 206 -11.24 -1.03 -21.07
C PHE A 206 -12.33 -0.49 -20.11
N ILE A 207 -12.06 -0.49 -18.80
CA ILE A 207 -13.00 0.05 -17.79
C ILE A 207 -13.30 1.54 -18.03
N ARG A 208 -12.32 2.34 -18.44
CA ARG A 208 -12.54 3.75 -18.80
C ARG A 208 -13.47 3.90 -20.02
N ASP A 209 -13.23 3.11 -21.07
CA ASP A 209 -14.08 3.12 -22.25
C ASP A 209 -15.50 2.64 -21.95
N LEU A 210 -15.63 1.63 -21.10
CA LEU A 210 -16.91 1.12 -20.62
C LEU A 210 -17.69 2.18 -19.84
N ASN A 211 -17.05 2.87 -18.89
CA ASN A 211 -17.69 3.92 -18.11
C ASN A 211 -18.20 5.06 -19.02
N LYS A 212 -17.41 5.43 -20.02
CA LYS A 212 -17.83 6.41 -21.02
C LYS A 212 -19.04 5.92 -21.81
N PHE A 213 -19.00 4.70 -22.32
CA PHE A 213 -20.13 4.09 -23.05
C PHE A 213 -21.41 4.05 -22.21
N LEU A 214 -21.34 3.60 -20.97
CA LEU A 214 -22.52 3.52 -20.08
C LEU A 214 -23.11 4.91 -19.79
N ALA A 215 -22.29 5.93 -19.64
CA ALA A 215 -22.72 7.31 -19.48
C ALA A 215 -23.41 7.85 -20.76
N GLU A 216 -22.85 7.60 -21.94
CA GLU A 216 -23.42 7.97 -23.25
C GLU A 216 -24.78 7.29 -23.49
N GLU A 217 -24.91 6.03 -23.08
CA GLU A 217 -26.19 5.27 -23.13
C GLU A 217 -27.23 5.71 -22.10
N LYS A 218 -26.90 6.68 -21.23
CA LYS A 218 -27.81 7.23 -20.19
C LYS A 218 -28.30 6.16 -19.21
N VAL A 219 -27.42 5.27 -18.81
CA VAL A 219 -27.67 4.32 -17.73
C VAL A 219 -27.96 5.10 -16.44
N MET A 220 -28.96 4.69 -15.67
CA MET A 220 -29.29 5.37 -14.42
C MET A 220 -28.29 5.13 -13.31
N ALA A 221 -27.79 3.89 -13.22
CA ALA A 221 -26.75 3.47 -12.28
C ALA A 221 -26.10 2.16 -12.74
N VAL A 222 -24.89 1.90 -12.25
CA VAL A 222 -24.17 0.62 -12.43
C VAL A 222 -24.09 -0.08 -11.09
N VAL A 223 -24.42 -1.36 -11.07
CA VAL A 223 -24.32 -2.22 -9.89
C VAL A 223 -23.46 -3.43 -10.23
N ASP A 224 -22.32 -3.58 -9.56
CA ASP A 224 -21.43 -4.75 -9.71
C ASP A 224 -21.29 -5.52 -8.38
N HIS A 225 -20.56 -6.63 -8.38
CA HIS A 225 -20.30 -7.44 -7.19
C HIS A 225 -18.86 -7.27 -6.64
N GLY A 226 -18.13 -6.28 -7.16
CA GLY A 226 -16.72 -6.10 -6.83
C GLY A 226 -15.83 -7.20 -7.41
N TYR A 227 -14.55 -7.07 -7.16
CA TYR A 227 -13.53 -8.02 -7.59
C TYR A 227 -13.00 -8.78 -6.36
N GLY A 228 -12.87 -10.11 -6.48
CA GLY A 228 -12.21 -10.92 -5.44
C GLY A 228 -13.08 -11.32 -4.26
N SER A 229 -14.40 -11.06 -4.27
CA SER A 229 -15.27 -11.45 -3.16
C SER A 229 -15.29 -12.96 -2.95
N PHE A 230 -15.11 -13.37 -1.68
CA PHE A 230 -15.32 -14.75 -1.22
C PHE A 230 -16.75 -14.97 -0.71
N GLY A 231 -17.63 -13.98 -0.81
CA GLY A 231 -18.98 -14.03 -0.26
C GLY A 231 -19.03 -13.68 1.24
N GLY A 232 -20.12 -14.10 1.91
CA GLY A 232 -20.33 -13.87 3.35
C GLY A 232 -20.55 -12.39 3.71
N GLY A 233 -21.02 -11.58 2.76
CA GLY A 233 -21.24 -10.14 2.97
C GLY A 233 -19.97 -9.30 2.89
N THR A 234 -18.83 -9.87 2.52
CA THR A 234 -17.61 -9.12 2.22
C THR A 234 -17.74 -8.43 0.87
N VAL A 235 -17.55 -7.12 0.85
CA VAL A 235 -17.71 -6.30 -0.36
C VAL A 235 -16.42 -5.52 -0.59
N PHE A 236 -15.72 -5.85 -1.67
CA PHE A 236 -14.51 -5.16 -2.10
C PHE A 236 -14.89 -3.96 -2.97
N VAL A 237 -14.52 -2.76 -2.53
CA VAL A 237 -14.98 -1.51 -3.15
C VAL A 237 -13.82 -0.57 -3.39
N GLN A 238 -13.67 -0.16 -4.64
CA GLN A 238 -12.66 0.79 -5.08
C GLN A 238 -13.29 1.92 -5.90
N SER A 239 -12.49 2.54 -6.77
CA SER A 239 -12.91 3.59 -7.67
C SER A 239 -13.95 3.10 -8.71
N GLY A 240 -14.97 3.91 -8.95
CA GLY A 240 -15.89 3.78 -10.08
C GLY A 240 -15.81 4.98 -11.03
N GLY A 241 -15.26 6.10 -10.54
CA GLY A 241 -15.06 7.33 -11.29
C GLY A 241 -13.58 7.76 -11.29
N SER A 242 -13.34 9.01 -11.64
CA SER A 242 -12.00 9.61 -11.66
C SER A 242 -11.90 10.78 -10.69
N TRP A 243 -10.74 10.82 -9.99
CA TRP A 243 -10.35 11.98 -9.18
C TRP A 243 -9.68 13.09 -9.99
N LYS A 244 -9.36 12.85 -11.28
CA LYS A 244 -8.64 13.83 -12.09
C LYS A 244 -9.55 15.00 -12.47
N THR A 245 -9.07 16.20 -12.26
CA THR A 245 -9.77 17.41 -12.65
C THR A 245 -10.02 17.42 -14.16
N GLY A 246 -11.25 17.75 -14.56
CA GLY A 246 -11.65 17.83 -15.97
C GLY A 246 -12.08 16.51 -16.61
N GLU A 247 -11.93 15.38 -15.92
CA GLU A 247 -12.57 14.14 -16.36
C GLU A 247 -14.05 14.14 -15.96
N ASN A 248 -14.92 13.75 -16.90
CA ASN A 248 -16.36 13.76 -16.68
C ASN A 248 -16.74 12.73 -15.60
N ALA A 249 -17.69 13.14 -14.77
CA ALA A 249 -18.34 12.23 -13.85
C ALA A 249 -19.01 11.09 -14.63
N THR A 250 -18.91 9.89 -14.09
CA THR A 250 -19.63 8.71 -14.56
C THR A 250 -21.08 8.73 -14.06
N VAL A 251 -21.79 7.63 -14.22
CA VAL A 251 -23.10 7.43 -13.57
C VAL A 251 -22.89 6.94 -12.12
N PRO A 252 -23.92 7.01 -11.24
CA PRO A 252 -23.86 6.39 -9.91
C PRO A 252 -23.39 4.94 -10.00
N GLY A 253 -22.35 4.61 -9.24
CA GLY A 253 -21.74 3.29 -9.22
C GLY A 253 -21.81 2.67 -7.83
N LEU A 254 -22.20 1.41 -7.77
CA LEU A 254 -22.39 0.65 -6.54
C LEU A 254 -21.79 -0.74 -6.66
N THR A 255 -21.24 -1.21 -5.56
CA THR A 255 -20.87 -2.62 -5.41
C THR A 255 -21.78 -3.23 -4.35
N VAL A 256 -22.36 -4.39 -4.65
CA VAL A 256 -23.24 -5.14 -3.73
C VAL A 256 -22.63 -6.48 -3.38
N ALA A 257 -23.08 -7.06 -2.26
CA ALA A 257 -22.62 -8.38 -1.84
C ALA A 257 -22.87 -9.43 -2.94
N LEU A 258 -21.87 -10.29 -3.16
CA LEU A 258 -21.82 -11.27 -4.24
C LEU A 258 -23.09 -12.14 -4.32
N GLU A 259 -23.54 -12.67 -3.19
CA GLU A 259 -24.71 -13.54 -3.15
C GLU A 259 -26.01 -12.84 -3.58
N GLN A 260 -26.11 -11.55 -3.25
CA GLN A 260 -27.27 -10.73 -3.60
C GLN A 260 -27.25 -10.34 -5.07
N TRP A 261 -26.06 -9.94 -5.57
CA TRP A 261 -25.88 -9.67 -7.00
C TRP A 261 -26.20 -10.91 -7.84
N ASP A 262 -25.69 -12.07 -7.45
CA ASP A 262 -25.87 -13.33 -8.15
C ASP A 262 -27.35 -13.80 -8.14
N ARG A 263 -28.08 -13.56 -7.02
CA ARG A 263 -29.54 -13.77 -6.97
C ARG A 263 -30.24 -12.90 -8.01
N ILE A 264 -29.90 -11.62 -8.10
CA ILE A 264 -30.50 -10.69 -9.08
C ILE A 264 -30.20 -11.16 -10.50
N ALA A 265 -28.95 -11.53 -10.79
CA ALA A 265 -28.54 -12.05 -12.10
C ALA A 265 -29.36 -13.27 -12.53
N ARG A 266 -29.53 -14.27 -11.63
CA ARG A 266 -30.35 -15.46 -11.90
C ARG A 266 -31.82 -15.15 -12.11
N LEU A 267 -32.39 -14.18 -11.39
CA LEU A 267 -33.78 -13.74 -11.61
C LEU A 267 -33.96 -13.16 -13.01
N ILE A 268 -33.05 -12.27 -13.44
CA ILE A 268 -33.10 -11.66 -14.78
C ILE A 268 -32.93 -12.75 -15.87
N GLU A 269 -32.04 -13.70 -15.70
CA GLU A 269 -31.84 -14.81 -16.64
C GLU A 269 -33.07 -15.71 -16.78
N ARG A 270 -33.84 -15.85 -15.71
CA ARG A 270 -35.17 -16.53 -15.70
C ARG A 270 -36.30 -15.67 -16.26
N LYS A 271 -35.97 -14.47 -16.81
CA LYS A 271 -36.94 -13.52 -17.33
C LYS A 271 -37.94 -12.98 -16.28
N THR A 272 -37.49 -12.97 -15.02
CA THR A 272 -38.24 -12.33 -13.93
C THR A 272 -37.91 -10.82 -13.97
N ASP A 273 -38.92 -9.96 -13.95
CA ASP A 273 -38.69 -8.51 -13.80
C ASP A 273 -38.04 -8.25 -12.45
N VAL A 274 -36.95 -7.49 -12.46
CA VAL A 274 -36.23 -7.03 -11.26
C VAL A 274 -36.19 -5.52 -11.26
N GLU A 275 -36.63 -4.92 -10.16
CA GLU A 275 -36.45 -3.49 -9.91
C GLU A 275 -35.64 -3.25 -8.65
N LEU A 276 -34.75 -2.28 -8.73
CA LEU A 276 -34.00 -1.77 -7.58
C LEU A 276 -34.41 -0.35 -7.24
N GLU A 277 -34.33 -0.04 -5.97
CA GLU A 277 -34.39 1.31 -5.44
C GLU A 277 -33.05 1.66 -4.80
N LEU A 278 -32.47 2.77 -5.24
CA LEU A 278 -31.17 3.27 -4.83
C LEU A 278 -31.33 4.67 -4.23
N ASN A 279 -30.70 4.93 -3.10
CA ASN A 279 -30.56 6.28 -2.56
C ASN A 279 -29.14 6.46 -2.08
N VAL A 280 -28.36 7.27 -2.80
CA VAL A 280 -26.92 7.46 -2.58
C VAL A 280 -26.63 8.95 -2.52
N ALA A 281 -25.99 9.39 -1.44
CA ALA A 281 -25.48 10.74 -1.29
C ALA A 281 -23.94 10.70 -1.31
N ASN A 282 -23.37 11.34 -2.32
CA ASN A 282 -21.94 11.51 -2.50
C ASN A 282 -21.62 12.99 -2.70
N THR A 283 -20.52 13.44 -2.12
CA THR A 283 -20.03 14.81 -2.25
C THR A 283 -18.65 14.83 -2.91
N PHE A 284 -18.48 15.70 -3.91
CA PHE A 284 -17.18 16.03 -4.49
C PHE A 284 -16.65 17.32 -3.87
N TYR A 285 -15.32 17.37 -3.67
CA TYR A 285 -14.60 18.52 -3.13
C TYR A 285 -13.60 18.99 -4.18
N ASP A 286 -13.88 20.15 -4.76
CA ASP A 286 -13.10 20.72 -5.87
C ASP A 286 -12.29 21.96 -5.45
N ASP A 287 -12.46 22.45 -4.20
CA ASP A 287 -11.92 23.74 -3.74
C ASP A 287 -10.42 23.67 -3.44
N ASP A 288 -9.91 22.53 -2.94
CA ASP A 288 -8.49 22.35 -2.59
C ASP A 288 -7.96 21.05 -3.24
N PRO A 289 -7.21 21.16 -4.34
CA PRO A 289 -6.64 20.01 -5.00
C PRO A 289 -5.38 19.48 -4.33
N MET A 290 -4.85 20.16 -3.29
CA MET A 290 -3.64 19.74 -2.59
C MET A 290 -3.94 18.66 -1.57
N GLN A 291 -2.97 17.75 -1.42
CA GLN A 291 -2.96 16.72 -0.39
C GLN A 291 -1.72 16.85 0.48
N TYR A 292 -1.65 16.09 1.57
CA TYR A 292 -0.61 16.29 2.57
C TYR A 292 -0.07 14.96 3.07
N ASN A 293 1.25 14.91 3.27
CA ASN A 293 1.91 13.87 4.06
C ASN A 293 2.14 14.41 5.48
N THR A 294 2.06 13.56 6.49
CA THR A 294 2.42 13.94 7.87
C THR A 294 3.87 13.59 8.13
N VAL A 295 4.68 14.55 8.56
CA VAL A 295 6.11 14.37 8.79
C VAL A 295 6.49 14.84 10.20
N ALA A 296 7.38 14.11 10.89
CA ALA A 296 7.96 14.50 12.17
C ALA A 296 9.33 13.84 12.39
N GLU A 297 10.10 14.31 13.38
CA GLU A 297 11.50 13.89 13.57
C GLU A 297 11.89 13.67 15.03
N ILE A 298 12.86 12.76 15.23
CA ILE A 298 13.77 12.75 16.38
C ILE A 298 15.12 13.26 15.85
N PRO A 299 15.58 14.46 16.25
CA PRO A 299 16.81 15.04 15.74
C PRO A 299 18.04 14.20 16.06
N GLY A 300 18.95 14.10 15.10
CA GLY A 300 20.24 13.47 15.26
C GLY A 300 21.23 14.32 16.08
N THR A 301 22.37 13.72 16.43
CA THR A 301 23.45 14.36 17.17
C THR A 301 24.64 14.70 16.27
N ASP A 302 25.66 13.86 16.24
CA ASP A 302 26.91 14.08 15.48
C ASP A 302 26.76 13.89 13.95
N LYS A 303 25.71 13.18 13.52
CA LYS A 303 25.36 12.96 12.11
C LYS A 303 23.95 13.46 11.78
N LYS A 304 23.55 14.56 12.39
CA LYS A 304 22.18 15.12 12.29
C LYS A 304 21.73 15.42 10.86
N ASP A 305 22.67 15.65 9.94
CA ASP A 305 22.38 15.93 8.53
C ASP A 305 22.18 14.65 7.70
N GLU A 306 22.45 13.47 8.28
CA GLU A 306 22.13 12.18 7.70
C GLU A 306 20.77 11.70 8.23
N LEU A 307 20.05 10.88 7.46
CA LEU A 307 18.64 10.56 7.70
C LEU A 307 18.39 9.06 7.67
N VAL A 308 17.54 8.59 8.57
CA VAL A 308 16.85 7.29 8.51
C VAL A 308 15.36 7.58 8.51
N MET A 309 14.60 6.97 7.62
CA MET A 309 13.16 7.20 7.54
C MET A 309 12.36 5.92 7.82
N VAL A 310 11.19 6.14 8.41
CA VAL A 310 10.11 5.15 8.57
C VAL A 310 8.83 5.72 8.02
N GLY A 311 7.96 4.87 7.50
CA GLY A 311 6.66 5.33 7.03
C GLY A 311 5.72 4.20 6.68
N ALA A 312 4.48 4.60 6.47
CA ALA A 312 3.37 3.80 6.00
C ALA A 312 2.36 4.75 5.36
N HIS A 313 1.47 4.27 4.50
CA HIS A 313 0.43 5.16 4.04
C HIS A 313 -0.67 5.35 5.08
N LEU A 314 -1.24 6.54 5.09
CA LEU A 314 -2.27 6.98 6.01
C LEU A 314 -3.66 6.89 5.38
N ASP A 315 -3.74 7.09 4.06
CA ASP A 315 -4.99 6.96 3.33
C ASP A 315 -5.51 5.53 3.31
N SER A 316 -6.74 5.36 2.96
CA SER A 316 -7.41 4.06 2.84
C SER A 316 -8.59 4.14 1.88
N TRP A 317 -9.08 3.00 1.43
CA TRP A 317 -10.42 2.95 0.82
C TRP A 317 -11.51 3.25 1.86
N HIS A 318 -12.73 3.48 1.38
CA HIS A 318 -13.81 4.12 2.14
C HIS A 318 -14.91 3.16 2.62
N SER A 319 -14.88 1.89 2.23
CA SER A 319 -15.93 0.94 2.61
C SER A 319 -15.75 0.34 4.00
N GLY A 320 -14.52 0.28 4.49
CA GLY A 320 -14.12 -0.01 5.87
C GLY A 320 -13.52 1.21 6.53
N THR A 321 -12.85 1.01 7.67
CA THR A 321 -12.12 2.09 8.38
C THR A 321 -10.61 2.08 8.08
N GLY A 322 -10.16 1.26 7.10
CA GLY A 322 -8.75 1.17 6.71
C GLY A 322 -7.86 0.71 7.86
N ALA A 323 -8.27 -0.36 8.57
CA ALA A 323 -7.57 -0.81 9.76
C ALA A 323 -6.31 -1.59 9.43
N THR A 324 -6.41 -2.56 8.54
CA THR A 324 -5.29 -3.40 8.10
C THR A 324 -4.57 -2.80 6.89
N ASP A 325 -5.26 -1.92 6.13
CA ASP A 325 -4.81 -1.26 4.94
C ASP A 325 -5.06 0.27 4.99
N ASN A 326 -4.13 1.10 5.47
CA ASN A 326 -2.90 0.72 6.19
C ASN A 326 -2.80 1.50 7.51
N GLY A 327 -3.93 1.56 8.24
CA GLY A 327 -3.94 2.13 9.58
C GLY A 327 -2.99 1.39 10.53
N ALA A 328 -2.90 0.04 10.39
CA ALA A 328 -1.97 -0.79 11.16
C ALA A 328 -0.52 -0.35 10.98
N GLY A 329 -0.05 -0.21 9.74
CA GLY A 329 1.29 0.29 9.46
C GLY A 329 1.52 1.68 10.02
N SER A 330 0.58 2.60 9.79
CA SER A 330 0.65 3.98 10.31
C SER A 330 0.81 4.03 11.83
N VAL A 331 -0.01 3.30 12.61
CA VAL A 331 0.09 3.32 14.08
C VAL A 331 1.31 2.55 14.60
N VAL A 332 1.77 1.52 13.90
CA VAL A 332 3.03 0.81 14.20
C VAL A 332 4.23 1.76 14.08
N MET A 333 4.29 2.57 13.01
CA MET A 333 5.35 3.57 12.83
C MET A 333 5.28 4.68 13.88
N MET A 334 4.08 5.17 14.21
CA MET A 334 3.89 6.16 15.27
C MET A 334 4.32 5.61 16.63
N GLU A 335 3.96 4.36 16.96
CA GLU A 335 4.34 3.70 18.21
C GLU A 335 5.85 3.46 18.27
N ALA A 336 6.49 3.07 17.18
CA ALA A 336 7.95 2.92 17.12
C ALA A 336 8.66 4.24 17.45
N MET A 337 8.17 5.36 16.90
CA MET A 337 8.71 6.70 17.21
C MET A 337 8.44 7.10 18.66
N ARG A 338 7.24 6.78 19.20
CA ARG A 338 6.92 7.01 20.63
C ARG A 338 7.86 6.24 21.54
N ILE A 339 8.11 4.96 21.28
CA ILE A 339 9.03 4.11 22.06
C ILE A 339 10.42 4.76 22.10
N LEU A 340 10.99 5.12 20.95
CA LEU A 340 12.31 5.74 20.88
C LEU A 340 12.36 7.08 21.65
N LYS A 341 11.29 7.85 21.59
CA LYS A 341 11.21 9.15 22.29
C LYS A 341 11.09 9.00 23.79
N VAL A 342 10.24 8.10 24.29
CA VAL A 342 10.08 7.81 25.73
C VAL A 342 11.37 7.26 26.34
N LEU A 343 12.13 6.48 25.58
CA LEU A 343 13.44 5.97 26.01
C LEU A 343 14.55 7.02 25.95
N ASP A 344 14.22 8.25 25.57
CA ASP A 344 15.15 9.39 25.41
C ASP A 344 16.36 9.06 24.51
N VAL A 345 16.10 8.32 23.43
CA VAL A 345 17.13 7.96 22.47
C VAL A 345 17.74 9.22 21.87
N LYS A 346 19.09 9.27 21.85
CA LYS A 346 19.88 10.32 21.21
C LYS A 346 20.52 9.73 19.95
N PRO A 347 19.80 9.65 18.84
CA PRO A 347 20.32 8.99 17.65
C PRO A 347 21.47 9.82 17.05
N ARG A 348 22.40 9.18 16.38
CA ARG A 348 23.45 9.90 15.64
C ARG A 348 22.87 10.59 14.40
N ARG A 349 22.02 9.85 13.64
CA ARG A 349 21.28 10.38 12.48
C ARG A 349 19.88 10.81 12.89
N THR A 350 19.37 11.81 12.21
CA THR A 350 17.95 12.18 12.36
C THR A 350 17.07 11.01 11.94
N ILE A 351 16.08 10.67 12.77
CA ILE A 351 15.05 9.69 12.46
C ILE A 351 13.79 10.45 12.07
N ARG A 352 13.28 10.22 10.86
CA ARG A 352 12.08 10.87 10.33
C ARG A 352 10.98 9.86 10.10
N ILE A 353 9.78 10.14 10.64
CA ILE A 353 8.55 9.46 10.25
C ILE A 353 7.86 10.25 9.16
N ALA A 354 7.32 9.53 8.17
CA ALA A 354 6.41 10.11 7.18
C ALA A 354 5.21 9.18 6.99
N LEU A 355 4.01 9.75 7.09
CA LEU A 355 2.76 9.04 6.83
C LEU A 355 2.19 9.59 5.52
N TRP A 356 2.10 8.70 4.53
CA TRP A 356 1.79 9.05 3.15
C TRP A 356 0.30 9.11 2.88
N THR A 357 -0.11 9.91 1.90
CA THR A 357 -1.46 9.88 1.33
C THR A 357 -1.39 9.73 -0.18
N GLY A 358 -2.45 9.22 -0.80
CA GLY A 358 -2.47 8.93 -2.23
C GLY A 358 -1.71 7.67 -2.62
N GLU A 359 -1.41 6.81 -1.67
CA GLU A 359 -0.81 5.50 -1.93
C GLU A 359 -1.76 4.66 -2.78
N GLU A 360 -3.00 4.54 -2.35
CA GLU A 360 -4.10 3.80 -2.97
C GLU A 360 -4.41 4.23 -4.42
N GLN A 361 -3.98 5.41 -4.81
CA GLN A 361 -4.11 5.94 -6.16
C GLN A 361 -2.80 5.89 -6.97
N GLY A 362 -1.75 5.25 -6.42
CA GLY A 362 -0.51 4.94 -7.09
C GLY A 362 0.72 5.61 -6.49
N LEU A 363 0.93 5.52 -5.18
CA LEU A 363 2.10 6.00 -4.41
C LEU A 363 2.34 7.52 -4.54
N LEU A 364 1.27 8.31 -4.74
CA LEU A 364 1.40 9.71 -5.15
C LEU A 364 2.14 10.57 -4.11
N GLY A 365 1.82 10.38 -2.81
CA GLY A 365 2.43 11.17 -1.74
C GLY A 365 3.91 10.87 -1.54
N SER A 366 4.30 9.60 -1.50
CA SER A 366 5.72 9.23 -1.36
C SER A 366 6.54 9.57 -2.60
N GLN A 367 5.98 9.39 -3.83
CA GLN A 367 6.65 9.79 -5.07
C GLN A 367 6.91 11.30 -5.11
N ASN A 368 5.90 12.12 -4.78
CA ASN A 368 6.06 13.56 -4.72
C ASN A 368 7.12 13.97 -3.67
N TYR A 369 7.08 13.36 -2.49
CA TYR A 369 8.06 13.60 -1.44
C TYR A 369 9.48 13.26 -1.90
N VAL A 370 9.68 12.08 -2.48
CA VAL A 370 10.98 11.66 -3.01
C VAL A 370 11.45 12.59 -4.12
N GLN A 371 10.55 13.00 -5.02
CA GLN A 371 10.87 13.96 -6.08
C GLN A 371 11.27 15.33 -5.53
N GLN A 372 10.61 15.79 -4.47
CA GLN A 372 10.89 17.10 -3.86
C GLN A 372 12.22 17.10 -3.12
N HIS A 373 12.59 16.01 -2.45
CA HIS A 373 13.74 15.97 -1.56
C HIS A 373 14.96 15.24 -2.12
N PHE A 374 14.78 14.14 -2.85
CA PHE A 374 15.89 13.22 -3.13
C PHE A 374 16.21 13.04 -4.61
N GLY A 375 15.22 13.06 -5.46
CA GLY A 375 15.42 12.84 -6.89
C GLY A 375 14.20 12.31 -7.60
N SER A 376 14.32 12.09 -8.90
CA SER A 376 13.24 11.57 -9.72
C SER A 376 13.75 10.62 -10.79
N ARG A 377 12.89 9.72 -11.22
CA ARG A 377 13.08 8.84 -12.36
C ARG A 377 11.86 8.97 -13.26
N PRO A 378 11.99 9.55 -14.47
CA PRO A 378 10.84 9.72 -15.34
C PRO A 378 10.31 8.36 -15.80
N PRO A 379 8.99 8.18 -15.90
CA PRO A 379 8.42 6.98 -16.50
C PRO A 379 8.76 6.90 -17.98
N ILE A 380 8.80 5.70 -18.53
CA ILE A 380 8.87 5.53 -19.98
C ILE A 380 7.53 5.96 -20.58
N ASP A 381 7.57 6.84 -21.60
CA ASP A 381 6.42 7.19 -22.42
C ASP A 381 6.11 6.05 -23.41
N GLU A 382 5.45 5.01 -22.93
CA GLU A 382 4.84 4.01 -23.78
C GLU A 382 3.43 4.48 -24.14
N PRO A 383 3.03 4.49 -25.43
CA PRO A 383 1.70 4.96 -25.84
C PRO A 383 0.56 4.27 -25.09
N ASP A 384 0.71 2.98 -24.82
CA ASP A 384 -0.27 2.16 -24.10
C ASP A 384 -0.38 2.49 -22.60
N MET A 385 0.63 3.18 -22.06
CA MET A 385 0.70 3.55 -20.63
C MET A 385 0.25 4.99 -20.39
N LYS A 386 -0.07 5.74 -21.45
CA LYS A 386 -0.49 7.14 -21.32
C LYS A 386 -1.74 7.27 -20.46
N GLY A 387 -1.65 8.08 -19.42
CA GLY A 387 -2.76 8.30 -18.47
C GLY A 387 -2.93 7.25 -17.38
N MET A 388 -2.06 6.25 -17.33
CA MET A 388 -2.00 5.30 -16.21
C MET A 388 -1.30 5.92 -14.99
N PRO A 389 -1.63 5.52 -13.76
CA PRO A 389 -0.89 5.88 -12.58
C PRO A 389 0.61 5.59 -12.74
N THR A 390 1.46 6.42 -12.15
CA THR A 390 2.92 6.32 -12.30
C THR A 390 3.45 4.96 -11.84
N LEU A 391 2.86 4.40 -10.78
CA LEU A 391 3.17 3.05 -10.29
C LEU A 391 3.04 1.96 -11.36
N LEU A 392 2.08 2.10 -12.26
CA LEU A 392 1.83 1.13 -13.33
C LEU A 392 2.67 1.38 -14.57
N ARG A 393 3.46 2.45 -14.60
CA ARG A 393 4.39 2.75 -15.68
C ARG A 393 5.75 2.18 -15.33
N ARG A 394 6.39 1.52 -16.27
CA ARG A 394 7.75 1.03 -16.09
C ARG A 394 8.70 2.23 -15.98
N GLU A 395 9.23 2.48 -14.78
CA GLU A 395 10.24 3.50 -14.57
C GLU A 395 11.57 3.02 -15.17
N ALA A 396 11.98 3.58 -16.27
CA ALA A 396 13.21 3.18 -16.95
C ALA A 396 14.02 4.36 -17.49
N GLY A 397 13.64 5.59 -17.16
CA GLY A 397 14.42 6.78 -17.51
C GLY A 397 15.68 6.91 -16.65
N PRO A 398 16.60 7.81 -17.02
CA PRO A 398 17.75 8.11 -16.18
C PRO A 398 17.31 8.73 -14.86
N VAL A 399 17.90 8.24 -13.76
CA VAL A 399 17.65 8.82 -12.43
C VAL A 399 18.33 10.18 -12.33
N THR A 400 17.59 11.20 -11.90
CA THR A 400 18.12 12.49 -11.50
C THR A 400 18.12 12.56 -9.99
N VAL A 401 19.30 12.69 -9.36
CA VAL A 401 19.44 12.75 -7.90
C VAL A 401 19.74 14.15 -7.41
N LYS A 402 19.24 14.48 -6.22
CA LYS A 402 19.59 15.69 -5.47
C LYS A 402 20.66 15.36 -4.42
N SER A 403 21.35 16.38 -3.89
CA SER A 403 22.40 16.22 -2.87
C SER A 403 21.93 15.48 -1.62
N GLU A 404 20.69 15.67 -1.21
CA GLU A 404 20.10 15.04 -0.02
C GLU A 404 19.92 13.52 -0.18
N GLN A 405 19.83 13.02 -1.43
CA GLN A 405 19.75 11.58 -1.69
C GLN A 405 20.94 10.82 -1.08
N ALA A 406 22.14 11.38 -1.14
CA ALA A 406 23.34 10.75 -0.59
C ALA A 406 23.33 10.67 0.95
N LYS A 407 22.53 11.47 1.63
CA LYS A 407 22.47 11.58 3.09
C LYS A 407 21.47 10.63 3.74
N ILE A 408 20.51 10.08 3.00
CA ILE A 408 19.54 9.14 3.55
C ILE A 408 20.10 7.72 3.59
N SER A 409 20.06 7.08 4.75
CA SER A 409 20.56 5.73 4.96
C SER A 409 19.60 4.66 4.45
N ALA A 410 18.34 4.76 4.84
CA ALA A 410 17.28 3.84 4.43
C ALA A 410 15.89 4.41 4.72
N TYR A 411 14.89 3.82 4.05
CA TYR A 411 13.47 3.93 4.35
C TYR A 411 12.90 2.55 4.70
N PHE A 412 12.17 2.44 5.81
CA PHE A 412 11.49 1.23 6.25
C PHE A 412 9.98 1.40 6.18
N ASN A 413 9.30 0.44 5.55
CA ASN A 413 7.86 0.43 5.29
C ASN A 413 7.16 -0.75 5.94
N VAL A 414 5.91 -0.57 6.38
CA VAL A 414 5.00 -1.64 6.82
C VAL A 414 3.67 -1.45 6.13
N ASP A 415 3.31 -2.41 5.27
CA ASP A 415 2.12 -2.35 4.46
C ASP A 415 1.78 -3.71 3.82
N ASN A 416 1.49 -4.70 4.66
CA ASN A 416 1.00 -6.03 4.26
C ASN A 416 0.03 -6.58 5.33
N GLY A 417 -0.92 -5.73 5.76
CA GLY A 417 -1.88 -6.07 6.78
C GLY A 417 -1.37 -5.84 8.21
N SER A 418 -1.95 -6.52 9.18
CA SER A 418 -1.73 -6.30 10.62
C SER A 418 -1.01 -7.43 11.34
N GLY A 419 -0.47 -8.41 10.61
CA GLY A 419 0.18 -9.57 11.19
C GLY A 419 1.60 -9.31 11.71
N LYS A 420 2.15 -10.31 12.43
CA LYS A 420 3.53 -10.28 12.94
C LYS A 420 4.54 -10.05 11.83
N ILE A 421 5.56 -9.27 12.12
CA ILE A 421 6.75 -9.20 11.27
C ILE A 421 7.51 -10.52 11.37
N ARG A 422 7.76 -11.15 10.22
CA ARG A 422 8.45 -12.44 10.08
C ARG A 422 9.83 -12.29 9.44
N GLY A 423 10.11 -11.14 8.83
CA GLY A 423 11.37 -10.88 8.17
C GLY A 423 11.39 -9.59 7.35
N VAL A 424 12.30 -9.51 6.38
CA VAL A 424 12.47 -8.33 5.52
C VAL A 424 12.70 -8.74 4.06
N TYR A 425 12.04 -8.04 3.14
CA TYR A 425 12.38 -8.05 1.72
C TYR A 425 13.56 -7.12 1.48
N LEU A 426 14.68 -7.67 0.99
CA LEU A 426 15.93 -6.92 0.78
C LEU A 426 15.94 -6.08 -0.50
N GLN A 427 14.95 -6.23 -1.35
CA GLN A 427 14.82 -5.53 -2.63
C GLN A 427 16.10 -5.67 -3.48
N GLU A 428 16.61 -6.92 -3.58
CA GLU A 428 17.86 -7.28 -4.29
C GLU A 428 19.13 -6.60 -3.74
N ASN A 429 19.08 -5.99 -2.56
CA ASN A 429 20.23 -5.39 -1.91
C ASN A 429 20.92 -6.42 -0.99
N GLU A 430 21.71 -7.33 -1.59
CA GLU A 430 22.41 -8.40 -0.86
C GLU A 430 23.35 -7.87 0.23
N ALA A 431 23.95 -6.71 0.02
CA ALA A 431 24.93 -6.14 0.93
C ALA A 431 24.40 -5.79 2.33
N VAL A 432 23.07 -5.65 2.48
CA VAL A 432 22.44 -5.42 3.80
C VAL A 432 22.12 -6.72 4.55
N ALA A 433 22.17 -7.89 3.89
CA ALA A 433 21.77 -9.15 4.49
C ALA A 433 22.51 -9.47 5.80
N PRO A 434 23.87 -9.41 5.89
CA PRO A 434 24.57 -9.69 7.13
C PRO A 434 24.25 -8.68 8.25
N ILE A 435 23.89 -7.45 7.90
CA ILE A 435 23.49 -6.41 8.85
C ILE A 435 22.14 -6.76 9.46
N PHE A 436 21.16 -7.05 8.61
CA PHE A 436 19.81 -7.37 9.06
C PHE A 436 19.74 -8.72 9.77
N GLU A 437 20.56 -9.70 9.35
CA GLU A 437 20.68 -10.96 10.07
C GLU A 437 21.11 -10.73 11.53
N ALA A 438 22.08 -9.85 11.76
CA ALA A 438 22.50 -9.50 13.13
C ALA A 438 21.37 -8.80 13.90
N TRP A 439 20.68 -7.83 13.28
CA TRP A 439 19.58 -7.09 13.94
C TRP A 439 18.36 -7.95 14.23
N MET A 440 18.13 -9.02 13.47
CA MET A 440 17.03 -9.97 13.68
C MET A 440 17.28 -10.93 14.84
N GLN A 441 18.53 -11.22 15.21
CA GLN A 441 18.86 -12.22 16.23
C GLN A 441 18.08 -12.02 17.56
N PRO A 442 17.93 -10.82 18.11
CA PRO A 442 17.17 -10.61 19.34
C PRO A 442 15.66 -10.83 19.21
N PHE A 443 15.13 -11.07 18.00
CA PHE A 443 13.70 -11.22 17.71
C PHE A 443 13.32 -12.59 17.15
N ARG A 444 14.26 -13.55 17.17
CA ARG A 444 14.00 -14.94 16.77
C ARG A 444 12.90 -15.58 17.62
N ASP A 445 12.88 -15.29 18.92
CA ASP A 445 11.86 -15.72 19.87
C ASP A 445 10.46 -15.13 19.56
N LEU A 446 10.39 -14.03 18.81
CA LEU A 446 9.15 -13.40 18.37
C LEU A 446 8.72 -13.87 16.97
N GLY A 447 9.48 -14.79 16.36
CA GLY A 447 9.18 -15.38 15.05
C GLY A 447 9.75 -14.63 13.84
N MET A 448 10.65 -13.65 14.05
CA MET A 448 11.34 -12.97 12.95
C MET A 448 12.52 -13.82 12.48
N SER A 449 12.41 -14.47 11.32
CA SER A 449 13.39 -15.48 10.89
C SER A 449 13.85 -15.36 9.43
N THR A 450 13.18 -14.58 8.59
CA THR A 450 13.34 -14.67 7.14
C THR A 450 13.91 -13.39 6.53
N LEU A 451 14.98 -13.53 5.76
CA LEU A 451 15.46 -12.54 4.81
C LEU A 451 15.27 -13.07 3.40
N THR A 452 14.82 -12.24 2.49
CA THR A 452 14.67 -12.63 1.10
C THR A 452 15.22 -11.59 0.15
N MET A 453 15.92 -12.05 -0.88
CA MET A 453 16.40 -11.22 -1.99
C MET A 453 15.28 -10.80 -2.95
N ARG A 454 14.05 -11.31 -2.75
CA ARG A 454 12.92 -10.94 -3.61
C ARG A 454 12.62 -9.45 -3.51
N ASN A 455 12.18 -8.89 -4.60
CA ASN A 455 11.45 -7.64 -4.60
C ASN A 455 10.00 -7.90 -4.19
N THR A 456 9.45 -7.00 -3.40
CA THR A 456 8.02 -6.82 -3.26
C THR A 456 7.63 -5.46 -3.81
N GLY A 457 6.40 -5.31 -4.25
CA GLY A 457 5.93 -4.09 -4.90
C GLY A 457 4.58 -3.66 -4.36
N GLY A 458 4.05 -2.59 -4.93
CA GLY A 458 2.72 -2.09 -4.65
C GLY A 458 2.65 -1.11 -3.47
N THR A 459 3.78 -0.67 -2.87
CA THR A 459 3.76 0.26 -1.75
C THR A 459 4.97 1.20 -1.71
N ASP A 460 4.97 2.17 -0.81
CA ASP A 460 5.76 3.41 -0.77
C ASP A 460 7.29 3.24 -0.76
N HIS A 461 7.83 2.09 -0.31
CA HIS A 461 9.28 1.84 -0.37
C HIS A 461 9.81 1.86 -1.81
N GLN A 462 8.95 1.57 -2.79
CA GLN A 462 9.31 1.61 -4.21
C GLN A 462 9.67 3.04 -4.68
N SER A 463 9.03 4.06 -4.12
CA SER A 463 9.35 5.46 -4.44
C SER A 463 10.80 5.81 -4.10
N PHE A 464 11.33 5.26 -3.01
CA PHE A 464 12.72 5.43 -2.57
C PHE A 464 13.68 4.56 -3.39
N ASP A 465 13.32 3.29 -3.57
CA ASP A 465 14.13 2.33 -4.33
C ASP A 465 14.34 2.79 -5.78
N ALA A 466 13.34 3.39 -6.40
CA ALA A 466 13.38 3.93 -7.77
C ALA A 466 14.50 4.97 -7.99
N VAL A 467 14.90 5.70 -6.96
CA VAL A 467 15.99 6.70 -7.02
C VAL A 467 17.28 6.23 -6.33
N GLY A 468 17.40 4.92 -6.05
CA GLY A 468 18.58 4.30 -5.48
C GLY A 468 18.78 4.55 -3.98
N ILE A 469 17.70 4.87 -3.26
CA ILE A 469 17.68 4.88 -1.79
C ILE A 469 17.25 3.50 -1.32
N PRO A 470 17.97 2.86 -0.35
CA PRO A 470 17.53 1.59 0.20
C PRO A 470 16.14 1.71 0.84
N GLY A 471 15.12 1.17 0.18
CA GLY A 471 13.74 1.11 0.64
C GLY A 471 13.39 -0.34 0.95
N PHE A 472 12.90 -0.62 2.16
CA PHE A 472 12.62 -1.98 2.62
C PHE A 472 11.18 -2.13 3.08
N GLN A 473 10.57 -3.27 2.75
CA GLN A 473 9.28 -3.71 3.24
C GLN A 473 9.47 -4.90 4.16
N PHE A 474 8.79 -4.91 5.31
CA PHE A 474 8.78 -6.06 6.20
C PHE A 474 7.86 -7.17 5.67
N ILE A 475 8.26 -8.43 5.90
CA ILE A 475 7.42 -9.61 5.67
C ILE A 475 6.48 -9.74 6.87
N GLN A 476 5.18 -9.81 6.64
CA GLN A 476 4.17 -9.95 7.69
C GLN A 476 3.36 -11.24 7.52
N ASP A 477 2.82 -11.77 8.62
CA ASP A 477 1.80 -12.80 8.54
C ASP A 477 0.58 -12.26 7.79
N PRO A 478 0.01 -12.98 6.82
CA PRO A 478 -1.09 -12.46 6.00
C PRO A 478 -2.40 -12.29 6.80
N LEU A 479 -2.61 -13.07 7.85
CA LEU A 479 -3.87 -13.15 8.58
C LEU A 479 -5.06 -13.35 7.62
N ASP A 480 -6.02 -12.44 7.62
CA ASP A 480 -7.14 -12.43 6.66
C ASP A 480 -7.07 -11.21 5.70
N TYR A 481 -5.86 -10.67 5.48
CA TYR A 481 -5.65 -9.48 4.64
C TYR A 481 -6.18 -9.72 3.22
N GLU A 482 -5.64 -10.68 2.50
CA GLU A 482 -6.02 -10.98 1.11
C GLU A 482 -7.40 -11.61 0.96
N THR A 483 -7.90 -12.25 2.02
CA THR A 483 -9.15 -13.00 1.95
C THR A 483 -10.36 -12.22 2.39
N ARG A 484 -10.17 -11.17 3.21
CA ARG A 484 -11.29 -10.48 3.84
C ARG A 484 -11.14 -8.98 3.94
N THR A 485 -9.96 -8.44 4.30
CA THR A 485 -9.87 -7.03 4.70
C THR A 485 -9.36 -6.10 3.61
N HIS A 486 -8.39 -6.49 2.81
CA HIS A 486 -7.77 -5.67 1.78
C HIS A 486 -8.81 -5.05 0.84
N HIS A 487 -8.98 -3.73 0.90
CA HIS A 487 -9.95 -2.92 0.13
C HIS A 487 -11.44 -3.28 0.32
N SER A 488 -11.82 -3.79 1.49
CA SER A 488 -13.19 -4.24 1.74
C SER A 488 -13.89 -3.52 2.91
N ASN A 489 -15.21 -3.74 3.00
CA ASN A 489 -16.02 -3.28 4.13
C ASN A 489 -15.69 -3.96 5.47
N MET A 490 -14.86 -5.03 5.44
CA MET A 490 -14.42 -5.75 6.63
C MET A 490 -13.07 -5.26 7.17
N ASP A 491 -12.49 -4.24 6.55
CA ASP A 491 -11.25 -3.62 7.03
C ASP A 491 -11.51 -2.66 8.18
N VAL A 492 -11.75 -3.23 9.36
CA VAL A 492 -12.17 -2.53 10.58
C VAL A 492 -11.28 -2.89 11.77
N TYR A 493 -11.33 -2.07 12.82
CA TYR A 493 -10.52 -2.20 14.05
C TYR A 493 -10.48 -3.61 14.63
N ASP A 494 -11.63 -4.33 14.63
CA ASP A 494 -11.74 -5.69 15.18
C ASP A 494 -10.91 -6.76 14.45
N ARG A 495 -10.29 -6.42 13.32
CA ARG A 495 -9.35 -7.31 12.59
C ARG A 495 -7.92 -7.19 13.09
N LEU A 496 -7.61 -6.16 13.87
CA LEU A 496 -6.27 -5.95 14.40
C LEU A 496 -5.94 -6.96 15.50
N GLN A 497 -4.68 -7.39 15.52
CA GLN A 497 -4.15 -8.29 16.53
C GLN A 497 -3.17 -7.51 17.41
N ALA A 498 -3.57 -7.18 18.66
CA ALA A 498 -2.81 -6.29 19.55
C ALA A 498 -1.35 -6.72 19.75
N ASP A 499 -1.11 -8.02 19.97
CA ASP A 499 0.24 -8.52 20.21
C ASP A 499 1.11 -8.53 18.95
N ASP A 500 0.49 -8.65 17.76
CA ASP A 500 1.20 -8.57 16.49
C ASP A 500 1.65 -7.13 16.21
N LEU A 501 0.78 -6.14 16.46
CA LEU A 501 1.13 -4.72 16.30
C LEU A 501 2.20 -4.26 17.30
N LYS A 502 2.15 -4.75 18.56
CA LYS A 502 3.21 -4.48 19.55
C LYS A 502 4.55 -5.07 19.08
N GLN A 503 4.53 -6.31 18.59
CA GLN A 503 5.72 -6.97 18.06
C GLN A 503 6.30 -6.18 16.88
N ALA A 504 5.45 -5.75 15.95
CA ALA A 504 5.86 -4.97 14.79
C ALA A 504 6.49 -3.63 15.21
N ALA A 505 5.86 -2.89 16.13
CA ALA A 505 6.40 -1.61 16.62
C ALA A 505 7.76 -1.77 17.32
N VAL A 506 7.94 -2.83 18.10
CA VAL A 506 9.21 -3.16 18.78
C VAL A 506 10.32 -3.46 17.76
N ILE A 507 10.02 -4.25 16.74
CA ILE A 507 10.99 -4.60 15.69
C ILE A 507 11.36 -3.36 14.87
N VAL A 508 10.37 -2.58 14.42
CA VAL A 508 10.60 -1.34 13.66
C VAL A 508 11.46 -0.37 14.48
N ALA A 509 11.11 -0.12 15.74
CA ALA A 509 11.88 0.76 16.63
C ALA A 509 13.35 0.32 16.74
N SER A 510 13.60 -1.00 16.87
CA SER A 510 14.95 -1.54 16.97
C SER A 510 15.74 -1.39 15.66
N PHE A 511 15.13 -1.71 14.51
CA PHE A 511 15.79 -1.56 13.20
C PHE A 511 16.18 -0.11 12.92
N VAL A 512 15.26 0.80 13.18
CA VAL A 512 15.47 2.24 12.99
C VAL A 512 16.54 2.78 13.92
N TYR A 513 16.52 2.36 15.20
CA TYR A 513 17.56 2.69 16.17
C TYR A 513 18.94 2.26 15.66
N HIS A 514 19.11 1.00 15.28
CA HIS A 514 20.39 0.48 14.81
C HIS A 514 20.85 1.20 13.53
N ALA A 515 19.94 1.44 12.55
CA ALA A 515 20.27 2.20 11.35
C ALA A 515 20.73 3.62 11.66
N ALA A 516 20.12 4.27 12.66
CA ALA A 516 20.47 5.63 13.07
C ALA A 516 21.78 5.70 13.87
N MET A 517 22.16 4.61 14.57
CA MET A 517 23.37 4.55 15.41
C MET A 517 24.62 4.04 14.68
N ARG A 518 24.48 3.42 13.50
CA ARG A 518 25.63 2.89 12.73
C ARG A 518 26.68 3.97 12.41
N ASP A 519 27.93 3.55 12.29
CA ASP A 519 29.01 4.43 11.81
C ASP A 519 28.80 4.81 10.34
N GLN A 520 28.46 3.86 9.51
CA GLN A 520 28.25 4.05 8.07
C GLN A 520 26.76 4.00 7.71
N LEU A 521 26.40 4.64 6.60
CA LEU A 521 25.09 4.44 5.97
C LEU A 521 24.90 2.97 5.59
N LEU A 522 23.66 2.52 5.46
CA LEU A 522 23.39 1.20 4.91
C LEU A 522 23.91 1.10 3.47
N PRO A 523 24.47 -0.06 3.09
CA PRO A 523 24.89 -0.28 1.72
C PRO A 523 23.76 -0.07 0.72
N ARG A 524 24.13 0.41 -0.47
CA ARG A 524 23.18 0.63 -1.57
C ARG A 524 23.46 -0.34 -2.70
N LYS A 525 22.43 -0.85 -3.33
CA LYS A 525 22.58 -1.49 -4.64
C LYS A 525 22.91 -0.45 -5.71
N PRO A 526 23.59 -0.83 -6.79
CA PRO A 526 23.80 0.07 -7.93
C PRO A 526 22.46 0.56 -8.48
N ILE A 527 22.39 1.84 -8.82
CA ILE A 527 21.21 2.36 -9.54
C ILE A 527 21.20 1.73 -10.92
N GLU A 528 20.11 1.04 -11.25
CA GLU A 528 19.96 0.47 -12.58
C GLU A 528 20.01 1.57 -13.64
N LYS A 529 20.87 1.39 -14.63
CA LYS A 529 20.87 2.23 -15.83
C LYS A 529 19.54 2.03 -16.56
N ALA A 530 19.06 3.08 -17.24
CA ALA A 530 17.88 2.98 -18.08
C ALA A 530 17.95 1.69 -18.95
N LEU A 531 16.91 0.88 -18.89
CA LEU A 531 16.84 -0.29 -19.75
C LEU A 531 16.76 0.18 -21.21
N PRO A 532 17.48 -0.47 -22.15
CA PRO A 532 17.30 -0.18 -23.56
C PRO A 532 15.83 -0.40 -23.94
N LYS A 533 15.30 0.44 -24.84
CA LYS A 533 13.98 0.18 -25.43
C LYS A 533 14.01 -1.23 -26.01
N GLU A 534 13.08 -2.09 -25.60
CA GLU A 534 12.89 -3.36 -26.32
C GLU A 534 12.59 -3.04 -27.79
N PRO A 535 13.22 -3.72 -28.75
CA PRO A 535 12.86 -3.55 -30.13
C PRO A 535 11.38 -3.88 -30.33
N GLU A 536 10.66 -3.01 -31.02
CA GLU A 536 9.27 -3.28 -31.41
C GLU A 536 9.21 -4.65 -32.07
N LYS A 537 8.50 -5.59 -31.44
CA LYS A 537 8.18 -6.85 -32.10
C LYS A 537 7.31 -6.52 -33.30
N PRO A 538 7.60 -7.04 -34.50
CA PRO A 538 6.71 -6.87 -35.63
C PRO A 538 5.31 -7.34 -35.23
N ASP A 539 4.30 -6.54 -35.58
CA ASP A 539 2.90 -6.92 -35.43
C ASP A 539 2.69 -8.30 -36.06
N ASP A 540 2.38 -9.29 -35.26
CA ASP A 540 1.88 -10.58 -35.75
C ASP A 540 0.52 -10.29 -36.42
N GLN A 541 0.53 -10.31 -37.74
CA GLN A 541 -0.64 -10.20 -38.61
C GLN A 541 -1.60 -11.37 -38.41
#